data_0d7c5059b6a2d0f1ec75ff008a0ed9f3
#
_entry.id   0d7c5059b6a2d0f1ec75ff008a0ed9f3
#
_cell.length_a   1.000
_cell.length_b   1.000
_cell.length_c   1.000
_cell.angle_alpha   90.00
_cell.angle_beta   90.00
_cell.angle_gamma   90.00
#
_symmetry.space_group_name_H-M   'P 1'
#
loop_
_entity.id
_entity.type
_entity.pdbx_description
1 polymer ?
#
loop_
_entity_poly.entity_id
_entity_poly.type
_entity_poly.pdbx_seq_one_letter_code
_entity_poly.pdbx_strand_id
1 'polypeptide(L)'
;MLPLLLSLLVLPAAARAQSTNGFQYITTNGSVTITGYDCPPTLADAVIPDTITGLPVTRIGDESFQGCTGLTSVTIPNGVTTIGALAFYGCASLTNITIPSNVATIERWAFNACPSVSEITVDALNPHYSSVDGVLFDKGQSTLIRYPEGKIRVDFAIPAGVTNIAESAFYGCANLTSVTIPNSVASIEDNAFAGTSLTSVVIPSSVTAIGVDTFGGCPRLATITVDTQNPVYSSAAGVLFNQSQTALIQYPQGKEGTSYIISSTVVSISDWAFEDSSLISVTLPNSVTSIGFAAFNQCTSLSSVALPDSVINIGGAAFDLCLSLTNLTIGANVTSIGTNAFSSTGLTTISIPDSVTSIGEGAFANCSHLSGIAVGGKNPIYSAAGGVLLDRTRATLVQCPAAKTGNYTIPQSITNIGVVAFAGAKLTTVTIPDSIAGIQAGAFYGCTNLAGVYFQGNAPSLDHDAFAQDTHAIVYYLAGTTGWGTTFGALPTTLWSLPSPLILTTSPAFGLHTNQFGFNIFWSSNQMVIVEATANLAHPSWAPVATNTLTGGTSYFSDPQSTEHPARFYRLRVP
;
A
#
# COMPACT_ATOMS: atom_id res chain seq x y z
N MET A 1 0.76 -43.16 -42.81
CA MET A 1 1.84 -43.01 -41.82
C MET A 1 2.54 -41.71 -42.11
N LEU A 2 2.17 -40.65 -41.40
CA LEU A 2 2.86 -39.36 -41.42
C LEU A 2 3.66 -39.28 -40.11
N PRO A 3 4.93 -38.88 -40.11
CA PRO A 3 5.69 -38.69 -38.87
C PRO A 3 5.34 -37.34 -38.26
N LEU A 4 4.89 -37.35 -36.98
CA LEU A 4 4.81 -36.17 -36.13
C LEU A 4 6.23 -35.61 -35.89
N LEU A 5 6.51 -34.43 -36.41
CA LEU A 5 7.64 -33.63 -35.97
C LEU A 5 7.33 -33.04 -34.60
N LEU A 6 7.97 -33.58 -33.56
CA LEU A 6 8.01 -32.98 -32.23
C LEU A 6 8.98 -31.80 -32.29
N SER A 7 8.44 -30.56 -32.40
CA SER A 7 9.23 -29.36 -32.21
C SER A 7 9.56 -29.22 -30.71
N LEU A 8 10.81 -29.54 -30.35
CA LEU A 8 11.36 -29.22 -29.04
C LEU A 8 11.37 -27.69 -28.89
N LEU A 9 10.43 -27.11 -28.15
CA LEU A 9 10.54 -25.75 -27.65
C LEU A 9 11.70 -25.72 -26.64
N VAL A 10 12.86 -25.28 -27.09
CA VAL A 10 13.97 -24.89 -26.21
C VAL A 10 13.53 -23.62 -25.53
N LEU A 11 12.99 -23.73 -24.33
CA LEU A 11 12.84 -22.58 -23.42
C LEU A 11 14.26 -22.02 -23.18
N PRO A 12 14.49 -20.69 -23.30
CA PRO A 12 15.80 -20.14 -22.98
C PRO A 12 16.10 -20.48 -21.51
N ALA A 13 17.29 -21.09 -21.31
CA ALA A 13 17.76 -21.38 -19.97
C ALA A 13 17.69 -20.07 -19.15
N ALA A 14 16.97 -20.09 -18.04
CA ALA A 14 16.94 -18.97 -17.13
C ALA A 14 18.38 -18.58 -16.79
N ALA A 15 18.79 -17.35 -17.14
CA ALA A 15 20.12 -16.86 -16.89
C ALA A 15 20.36 -16.90 -15.37
N ARG A 16 21.26 -17.76 -14.90
CA ARG A 16 21.61 -17.83 -13.47
C ARG A 16 22.50 -16.64 -13.15
N ALA A 17 22.16 -15.90 -12.10
CA ALA A 17 23.02 -14.87 -11.56
C ALA A 17 24.37 -15.47 -11.17
N GLN A 18 25.44 -14.83 -11.63
CA GLN A 18 26.84 -15.18 -11.35
C GLN A 18 27.47 -14.02 -10.56
N SER A 19 28.55 -14.25 -9.84
CA SER A 19 29.27 -13.19 -9.14
C SER A 19 30.76 -13.23 -9.39
N THR A 20 31.39 -12.06 -9.50
CA THR A 20 32.84 -11.88 -9.54
C THR A 20 33.20 -10.49 -9.01
N ASN A 21 34.24 -10.43 -8.16
CA ASN A 21 34.73 -9.17 -7.57
C ASN A 21 33.63 -8.25 -6.99
N GLY A 22 32.60 -8.85 -6.35
CA GLY A 22 31.47 -8.10 -5.78
C GLY A 22 30.39 -7.70 -6.79
N PHE A 23 30.56 -7.96 -8.09
CA PHE A 23 29.54 -7.75 -9.12
C PHE A 23 28.72 -9.00 -9.34
N GLN A 24 27.42 -8.90 -9.23
CA GLN A 24 26.45 -9.90 -9.68
C GLN A 24 26.10 -9.60 -11.14
N TYR A 25 26.02 -10.62 -11.97
CA TYR A 25 25.79 -10.43 -13.40
C TYR A 25 25.07 -11.61 -14.06
N ILE A 26 24.51 -11.33 -15.23
CA ILE A 26 23.98 -12.34 -16.15
C ILE A 26 24.64 -12.17 -17.53
N THR A 27 24.73 -13.26 -18.29
CA THR A 27 25.20 -13.22 -19.66
C THR A 27 24.05 -13.49 -20.63
N THR A 28 23.91 -12.63 -21.63
CA THR A 28 22.85 -12.76 -22.64
C THR A 28 23.42 -12.33 -24.00
N ASN A 29 23.27 -13.15 -25.03
CA ASN A 29 23.68 -12.84 -26.41
C ASN A 29 25.14 -12.39 -26.54
N GLY A 30 26.05 -12.99 -25.76
CA GLY A 30 27.49 -12.69 -25.85
C GLY A 30 27.91 -11.39 -25.15
N SER A 31 27.08 -10.82 -24.30
CA SER A 31 27.38 -9.66 -23.48
C SER A 31 26.98 -9.86 -22.01
N VAL A 32 27.49 -9.02 -21.14
CA VAL A 32 27.23 -9.01 -19.69
C VAL A 32 26.35 -7.85 -19.32
N THR A 33 25.33 -8.15 -18.48
CA THR A 33 24.56 -7.18 -17.72
C THR A 33 24.93 -7.32 -16.25
N ILE A 34 25.39 -6.24 -15.61
CA ILE A 34 25.52 -6.17 -14.15
C ILE A 34 24.12 -6.15 -13.55
N THR A 35 23.82 -7.05 -12.62
CA THR A 35 22.51 -7.14 -11.97
C THR A 35 22.54 -6.80 -10.48
N GLY A 36 23.73 -6.60 -9.91
CA GLY A 36 23.90 -6.21 -8.52
C GLY A 36 25.35 -5.94 -8.17
N TYR A 37 25.56 -5.23 -7.06
CA TYR A 37 26.85 -4.99 -6.45
C TYR A 37 26.74 -5.21 -4.93
N ASP A 38 27.72 -5.89 -4.35
CA ASP A 38 27.66 -6.30 -2.92
C ASP A 38 27.77 -5.12 -1.95
N CYS A 39 28.07 -3.92 -2.43
CA CYS A 39 28.18 -2.67 -1.65
C CYS A 39 28.98 -2.82 -0.35
N PRO A 40 30.22 -3.31 -0.41
CA PRO A 40 31.00 -3.58 0.79
C PRO A 40 31.24 -2.25 1.56
N PRO A 41 31.06 -2.24 2.90
CA PRO A 41 31.13 -1.01 3.69
C PRO A 41 32.55 -0.39 3.74
N THR A 42 33.55 -1.11 3.26
CA THR A 42 34.97 -0.67 3.25
C THR A 42 35.48 -0.22 1.89
N LEU A 43 34.72 -0.44 0.79
CA LEU A 43 35.08 -0.05 -0.57
C LEU A 43 34.27 1.19 -0.97
N ALA A 44 34.96 2.32 -1.04
CA ALA A 44 34.39 3.60 -1.43
C ALA A 44 34.26 3.72 -2.98
N ASP A 45 35.04 2.95 -3.74
CA ASP A 45 35.16 3.08 -5.19
C ASP A 45 34.77 1.76 -5.89
N ALA A 46 33.90 1.84 -6.89
CA ALA A 46 33.53 0.71 -7.75
C ALA A 46 34.09 0.94 -9.17
N VAL A 47 34.96 0.03 -9.61
CA VAL A 47 35.43 0.02 -11.00
C VAL A 47 34.75 -1.12 -11.73
N ILE A 48 33.77 -0.79 -12.56
CA ILE A 48 33.07 -1.79 -13.39
C ILE A 48 34.05 -2.24 -14.49
N PRO A 49 34.34 -3.56 -14.60
CA PRO A 49 35.29 -4.03 -15.58
C PRO A 49 34.73 -3.93 -17.02
N ASP A 50 35.61 -3.71 -18.03
CA ASP A 50 35.22 -3.71 -19.44
C ASP A 50 34.66 -5.07 -19.88
N THR A 51 35.18 -6.16 -19.30
CA THR A 51 34.77 -7.54 -19.60
C THR A 51 34.67 -8.38 -18.33
N ILE A 52 33.73 -9.31 -18.33
CA ILE A 52 33.62 -10.37 -17.32
C ILE A 52 33.59 -11.70 -18.05
N THR A 53 34.46 -12.65 -17.66
CA THR A 53 34.64 -13.96 -18.31
C THR A 53 34.92 -13.87 -19.82
N GLY A 54 35.58 -12.77 -20.24
CA GLY A 54 35.91 -12.52 -21.66
C GLY A 54 34.77 -11.92 -22.49
N LEU A 55 33.61 -11.68 -21.89
CA LEU A 55 32.46 -11.03 -22.53
C LEU A 55 32.37 -9.55 -22.15
N PRO A 56 32.04 -8.66 -23.09
CA PRO A 56 31.93 -7.23 -22.80
C PRO A 56 30.77 -6.91 -21.86
N VAL A 57 31.00 -5.98 -20.92
CA VAL A 57 29.96 -5.41 -20.09
C VAL A 57 29.27 -4.28 -20.87
N THR A 58 28.00 -4.49 -21.22
CA THR A 58 27.24 -3.57 -22.07
C THR A 58 26.04 -2.89 -21.36
N ARG A 59 25.63 -3.41 -20.22
CA ARG A 59 24.50 -2.86 -19.46
C ARG A 59 24.81 -2.86 -17.95
N ILE A 60 24.50 -1.76 -17.30
CA ILE A 60 24.26 -1.67 -15.87
C ILE A 60 22.74 -1.88 -15.71
N GLY A 61 22.33 -2.97 -15.07
CA GLY A 61 20.93 -3.36 -14.96
C GLY A 61 20.18 -2.53 -13.93
N ASP A 62 18.88 -2.78 -13.86
CA ASP A 62 17.99 -2.10 -12.94
C ASP A 62 18.40 -2.39 -11.49
N GLU A 63 18.36 -1.38 -10.63
CA GLU A 63 18.64 -1.47 -9.18
C GLU A 63 20.05 -2.01 -8.82
N SER A 64 20.95 -2.17 -9.79
CA SER A 64 22.22 -2.91 -9.57
C SER A 64 23.14 -2.34 -8.51
N PHE A 65 23.12 -1.05 -8.23
CA PHE A 65 23.85 -0.38 -7.14
C PHE A 65 22.89 0.34 -6.15
N GLN A 66 21.61 -0.02 -6.17
CA GLN A 66 20.61 0.62 -5.32
C GLN A 66 21.01 0.52 -3.84
N GLY A 67 20.97 1.66 -3.14
CA GLY A 67 21.26 1.71 -1.70
C GLY A 67 22.72 1.49 -1.33
N CYS A 68 23.67 1.55 -2.27
CA CYS A 68 25.10 1.51 -1.98
C CYS A 68 25.54 2.83 -1.32
N THR A 69 25.11 3.05 -0.08
CA THR A 69 25.31 4.31 0.65
C THR A 69 26.77 4.65 0.93
N GLY A 70 27.68 3.66 0.93
CA GLY A 70 29.13 3.85 1.12
C GLY A 70 29.89 4.16 -0.15
N LEU A 71 29.28 4.03 -1.34
CA LEU A 71 29.92 4.23 -2.63
C LEU A 71 30.19 5.72 -2.87
N THR A 72 31.47 6.13 -3.00
CA THR A 72 31.87 7.52 -3.23
C THR A 72 32.19 7.83 -4.69
N SER A 73 32.64 6.81 -5.45
CA SER A 73 32.90 6.93 -6.88
C SER A 73 32.54 5.66 -7.65
N VAL A 74 32.19 5.83 -8.92
CA VAL A 74 31.99 4.72 -9.84
C VAL A 74 32.65 5.00 -11.18
N THR A 75 33.41 4.03 -11.68
CA THR A 75 33.95 4.06 -13.04
C THR A 75 33.10 3.18 -13.95
N ILE A 76 32.46 3.79 -14.92
CA ILE A 76 31.61 3.13 -15.92
C ILE A 76 32.45 2.93 -17.19
N PRO A 77 32.65 1.70 -17.69
CA PRO A 77 33.47 1.46 -18.87
C PRO A 77 32.78 1.89 -20.18
N ASN A 78 33.58 2.20 -21.19
CA ASN A 78 33.07 2.62 -22.51
C ASN A 78 32.21 1.56 -23.22
N GLY A 79 32.29 0.29 -22.83
CA GLY A 79 31.42 -0.77 -23.36
C GLY A 79 29.97 -0.64 -23.01
N VAL A 80 29.62 0.14 -21.94
CA VAL A 80 28.26 0.28 -21.47
C VAL A 80 27.43 1.17 -22.39
N THR A 81 26.31 0.65 -22.84
CA THR A 81 25.34 1.35 -23.69
C THR A 81 24.06 1.75 -22.96
N THR A 82 23.78 1.08 -21.84
CA THR A 82 22.53 1.32 -21.06
C THR A 82 22.83 1.36 -19.56
N ILE A 83 22.27 2.37 -18.89
CA ILE A 83 22.17 2.48 -17.44
C ILE A 83 20.69 2.30 -17.08
N GLY A 84 20.37 1.22 -16.37
CA GLY A 84 19.02 0.79 -16.05
C GLY A 84 18.29 1.67 -15.02
N ALA A 85 17.01 1.39 -14.83
CA ALA A 85 16.18 2.10 -13.87
C ALA A 85 16.71 1.91 -12.44
N LEU A 86 16.71 3.00 -11.63
CA LEU A 86 17.16 2.95 -10.23
C LEU A 86 18.61 2.44 -10.06
N ALA A 87 19.41 2.37 -11.14
CA ALA A 87 20.72 1.70 -11.11
C ALA A 87 21.64 2.19 -9.98
N PHE A 88 21.65 3.49 -9.67
CA PHE A 88 22.41 4.11 -8.57
C PHE A 88 21.50 4.82 -7.57
N TYR A 89 20.22 4.45 -7.52
CA TYR A 89 19.27 5.07 -6.58
C TYR A 89 19.73 4.90 -5.12
N GLY A 90 19.75 6.01 -4.37
CA GLY A 90 20.11 5.96 -2.94
C GLY A 90 21.61 5.76 -2.67
N CYS A 91 22.50 6.00 -3.65
CA CYS A 91 23.94 6.04 -3.45
C CYS A 91 24.34 7.34 -2.74
N ALA A 92 24.07 7.40 -1.42
CA ALA A 92 24.11 8.66 -0.67
C ALA A 92 25.49 9.35 -0.61
N SER A 93 26.59 8.59 -0.72
CA SER A 93 27.96 9.12 -0.68
C SER A 93 28.57 9.39 -2.06
N LEU A 94 27.88 9.01 -3.15
CA LEU A 94 28.40 9.19 -4.51
C LEU A 94 28.53 10.68 -4.84
N THR A 95 29.73 11.12 -5.24
CA THR A 95 30.03 12.55 -5.37
C THR A 95 29.93 13.09 -6.80
N ASN A 96 30.25 12.26 -7.79
CA ASN A 96 30.19 12.60 -9.20
C ASN A 96 29.89 11.35 -10.05
N ILE A 97 29.43 11.58 -11.27
CA ILE A 97 29.13 10.53 -12.25
C ILE A 97 29.67 10.99 -13.60
N THR A 98 30.41 10.12 -14.26
CA THR A 98 30.84 10.32 -15.65
C THR A 98 30.10 9.37 -16.58
N ILE A 99 29.37 9.92 -17.54
CA ILE A 99 28.63 9.16 -18.57
C ILE A 99 29.55 8.95 -19.78
N PRO A 100 29.91 7.70 -20.10
CA PRO A 100 30.79 7.38 -21.22
C PRO A 100 30.19 7.69 -22.60
N SER A 101 31.07 7.68 -23.62
CA SER A 101 30.71 7.99 -25.01
C SER A 101 29.62 7.08 -25.60
N ASN A 102 29.55 5.82 -25.18
CA ASN A 102 28.65 4.82 -25.80
C ASN A 102 27.32 4.67 -25.07
N VAL A 103 27.10 5.34 -23.92
CA VAL A 103 25.81 5.29 -23.24
C VAL A 103 24.74 5.98 -24.09
N ALA A 104 23.79 5.18 -24.55
CA ALA A 104 22.68 5.60 -25.40
C ALA A 104 21.36 5.70 -24.63
N THR A 105 21.24 5.00 -23.49
CA THR A 105 20.03 5.00 -22.69
C THR A 105 20.38 5.16 -21.20
N ILE A 106 19.75 6.13 -20.56
CA ILE A 106 19.70 6.30 -19.11
C ILE A 106 18.22 6.19 -18.73
N GLU A 107 17.88 5.16 -17.96
CA GLU A 107 16.49 4.90 -17.59
C GLU A 107 16.07 5.75 -16.37
N ARG A 108 14.77 5.71 -16.07
CA ARG A 108 14.18 6.57 -15.03
C ARG A 108 14.82 6.35 -13.66
N TRP A 109 15.02 7.43 -12.93
CA TRP A 109 15.54 7.46 -11.56
C TRP A 109 16.93 6.85 -11.35
N ALA A 110 17.68 6.64 -12.43
CA ALA A 110 19.00 6.01 -12.37
C ALA A 110 19.95 6.68 -11.36
N PHE A 111 19.84 7.98 -11.13
CA PHE A 111 20.68 8.78 -10.24
C PHE A 111 19.90 9.56 -9.19
N ASN A 112 18.69 9.12 -8.84
CA ASN A 112 17.88 9.80 -7.82
C ASN A 112 18.29 9.35 -6.41
N ALA A 113 17.97 10.17 -5.41
CA ALA A 113 18.34 9.98 -4.00
C ALA A 113 19.87 9.84 -3.80
N CYS A 114 20.63 10.64 -4.56
CA CYS A 114 22.09 10.74 -4.47
C CYS A 114 22.50 12.15 -3.98
N PRO A 115 22.27 12.49 -2.69
CA PRO A 115 22.40 13.85 -2.17
C PRO A 115 23.83 14.41 -2.17
N SER A 116 24.85 13.57 -2.39
CA SER A 116 26.24 14.01 -2.51
C SER A 116 26.70 14.25 -3.95
N VAL A 117 25.90 13.82 -4.96
CA VAL A 117 26.27 14.04 -6.38
C VAL A 117 26.17 15.52 -6.68
N SER A 118 27.34 16.15 -6.87
CA SER A 118 27.45 17.58 -7.20
C SER A 118 27.63 17.87 -8.69
N GLU A 119 27.99 16.84 -9.46
CA GLU A 119 28.30 16.97 -10.88
C GLU A 119 28.00 15.68 -11.64
N ILE A 120 27.35 15.78 -12.80
CA ILE A 120 27.21 14.73 -13.81
C ILE A 120 27.94 15.21 -15.05
N THR A 121 29.01 14.52 -15.43
CA THR A 121 29.77 14.83 -16.64
C THR A 121 29.45 13.85 -17.74
N VAL A 122 29.52 14.29 -19.00
CA VAL A 122 29.27 13.45 -20.17
C VAL A 122 30.49 13.54 -21.09
N ASP A 123 30.99 12.38 -21.56
CA ASP A 123 32.07 12.32 -22.55
C ASP A 123 31.68 13.16 -23.79
N ALA A 124 32.60 14.00 -24.27
CA ALA A 124 32.35 14.89 -25.40
C ALA A 124 31.93 14.16 -26.70
N LEU A 125 32.36 12.91 -26.84
CA LEU A 125 32.04 12.05 -27.99
C LEU A 125 30.68 11.35 -27.85
N ASN A 126 29.98 11.49 -26.71
CA ASN A 126 28.66 10.87 -26.56
C ASN A 126 27.67 11.53 -27.54
N PRO A 127 26.99 10.73 -28.42
CA PRO A 127 26.05 11.26 -29.39
C PRO A 127 24.65 11.52 -28.86
N HIS A 128 24.31 11.05 -27.64
CA HIS A 128 22.95 11.06 -27.09
C HIS A 128 22.78 12.09 -25.98
N TYR A 129 23.83 12.33 -25.19
CA TYR A 129 23.79 13.19 -24.00
C TYR A 129 24.87 14.26 -24.03
N SER A 130 24.67 15.28 -23.25
CA SER A 130 25.63 16.35 -22.96
C SER A 130 25.50 16.81 -21.53
N SER A 131 26.53 17.45 -20.99
CA SER A 131 26.46 18.12 -19.69
C SER A 131 26.96 19.57 -19.79
N VAL A 132 26.27 20.46 -19.10
CA VAL A 132 26.67 21.87 -18.97
C VAL A 132 26.61 22.19 -17.48
N ASP A 133 27.71 22.72 -16.96
CA ASP A 133 27.81 23.05 -15.53
C ASP A 133 27.49 21.86 -14.61
N GLY A 134 27.81 20.62 -15.03
CA GLY A 134 27.51 19.40 -14.30
C GLY A 134 26.04 18.96 -14.32
N VAL A 135 25.17 19.64 -15.07
CA VAL A 135 23.77 19.28 -15.27
C VAL A 135 23.64 18.43 -16.53
N LEU A 136 22.87 17.34 -16.45
CA LEU A 136 22.68 16.39 -17.55
C LEU A 136 21.54 16.83 -18.47
N PHE A 137 21.81 16.82 -19.76
CA PHE A 137 20.86 17.12 -20.84
C PHE A 137 20.89 16.03 -21.92
N ASP A 138 19.87 16.00 -22.77
CA ASP A 138 19.98 15.36 -24.08
C ASP A 138 21.06 16.06 -24.93
N LYS A 139 21.51 15.43 -26.02
CA LYS A 139 22.60 15.98 -26.86
C LYS A 139 22.27 17.35 -27.42
N GLY A 140 21.01 17.58 -27.76
CA GLY A 140 20.51 18.85 -28.31
C GLY A 140 20.28 19.92 -27.26
N GLN A 141 20.42 19.61 -25.98
CA GLN A 141 20.10 20.49 -24.85
C GLN A 141 18.65 21.00 -24.87
N SER A 142 17.77 20.23 -25.49
CA SER A 142 16.34 20.50 -25.53
C SER A 142 15.59 19.92 -24.32
N THR A 143 16.14 18.87 -23.71
CA THR A 143 15.59 18.26 -22.48
C THR A 143 16.61 18.36 -21.35
N LEU A 144 16.24 18.97 -20.24
CA LEU A 144 16.97 18.90 -18.99
C LEU A 144 16.59 17.61 -18.29
N ILE A 145 17.56 16.66 -18.22
CA ILE A 145 17.33 15.31 -17.73
C ILE A 145 17.56 15.22 -16.22
N ARG A 146 18.67 15.77 -15.71
CA ARG A 146 18.98 15.69 -14.29
C ARG A 146 19.85 16.85 -13.81
N TYR A 147 19.38 17.57 -12.80
CA TYR A 147 20.16 18.48 -11.97
C TYR A 147 20.70 17.71 -10.77
N PRO A 148 22.01 17.74 -10.46
CA PRO A 148 22.58 16.99 -9.35
C PRO A 148 22.06 17.44 -8.00
N GLU A 149 21.64 16.50 -7.15
CA GLU A 149 21.06 16.79 -5.83
C GLU A 149 22.04 17.49 -4.87
N GLY A 150 23.33 17.08 -4.90
CA GLY A 150 24.39 17.63 -4.05
C GLY A 150 24.96 18.97 -4.52
N LYS A 151 24.45 19.52 -5.61
CA LYS A 151 24.92 20.82 -6.09
C LYS A 151 24.55 21.92 -5.08
N ILE A 152 25.57 22.64 -4.60
CA ILE A 152 25.41 23.64 -3.51
C ILE A 152 24.84 25.00 -3.98
N ARG A 153 24.50 25.11 -5.26
CA ARG A 153 23.97 26.32 -5.87
C ARG A 153 22.51 26.53 -5.46
N VAL A 154 22.18 27.72 -4.96
CA VAL A 154 20.86 28.06 -4.43
C VAL A 154 19.89 28.56 -5.50
N ASP A 155 20.43 29.01 -6.66
CA ASP A 155 19.67 29.53 -7.80
C ASP A 155 20.11 28.85 -9.09
N PHE A 156 19.18 28.60 -9.98
CA PHE A 156 19.47 28.03 -11.29
C PHE A 156 18.59 28.63 -12.38
N ALA A 157 19.22 29.18 -13.44
CA ALA A 157 18.52 29.59 -14.64
C ALA A 157 18.59 28.47 -15.68
N ILE A 158 17.44 27.86 -16.00
CA ILE A 158 17.36 26.85 -17.05
C ILE A 158 17.72 27.48 -18.39
N PRO A 159 18.61 26.88 -19.21
CA PRO A 159 19.02 27.44 -20.50
C PRO A 159 17.84 27.68 -21.45
N ALA A 160 17.91 28.78 -22.21
CA ALA A 160 16.82 29.20 -23.12
C ALA A 160 16.55 28.24 -24.30
N GLY A 161 17.38 27.20 -24.50
CA GLY A 161 17.16 26.15 -25.49
C GLY A 161 16.32 24.97 -24.98
N VAL A 162 16.10 24.90 -23.66
CA VAL A 162 15.35 23.79 -23.04
C VAL A 162 13.86 23.94 -23.32
N THR A 163 13.26 22.89 -23.87
CA THR A 163 11.82 22.79 -24.16
C THR A 163 11.10 21.84 -23.24
N ASN A 164 11.83 20.90 -22.63
CA ASN A 164 11.30 19.91 -21.72
C ASN A 164 12.12 19.79 -20.44
N ILE A 165 11.47 19.77 -19.28
CA ILE A 165 12.05 19.41 -17.98
C ILE A 165 11.58 18.00 -17.68
N ALA A 166 12.51 17.03 -17.67
CA ALA A 166 12.17 15.61 -17.57
C ALA A 166 11.66 15.21 -16.18
N GLU A 167 11.08 14.00 -16.12
CA GLU A 167 10.63 13.37 -14.88
C GLU A 167 11.74 13.41 -13.82
N SER A 168 11.40 13.93 -12.64
CA SER A 168 12.31 14.02 -11.48
C SER A 168 13.60 14.81 -11.75
N ALA A 169 13.64 15.70 -12.73
CA ALA A 169 14.86 16.40 -13.14
C ALA A 169 15.55 17.18 -12.00
N PHE A 170 14.80 17.73 -11.05
CA PHE A 170 15.29 18.42 -9.85
C PHE A 170 14.87 17.72 -8.54
N TYR A 171 14.42 16.47 -8.63
CA TYR A 171 13.96 15.72 -7.45
C TYR A 171 15.04 15.71 -6.35
N GLY A 172 14.64 16.06 -5.11
CA GLY A 172 15.52 16.02 -3.95
C GLY A 172 16.59 17.13 -3.89
N CYS A 173 16.57 18.11 -4.81
CA CYS A 173 17.55 19.21 -4.82
C CYS A 173 17.30 20.21 -3.68
N ALA A 174 17.56 19.77 -2.44
CA ALA A 174 17.26 20.52 -1.22
C ALA A 174 18.01 21.86 -1.07
N ASN A 175 19.10 22.06 -1.81
CA ASN A 175 19.84 23.33 -1.81
C ASN A 175 19.22 24.38 -2.74
N LEU A 176 18.37 23.97 -3.70
CA LEU A 176 17.80 24.86 -4.72
C LEU A 176 16.61 25.63 -4.14
N THR A 177 16.78 26.94 -3.97
CA THR A 177 15.74 27.84 -3.42
C THR A 177 15.05 28.70 -4.49
N SER A 178 15.66 28.81 -5.68
CA SER A 178 15.11 29.59 -6.80
C SER A 178 15.43 28.91 -8.14
N VAL A 179 14.46 28.90 -9.04
CA VAL A 179 14.62 28.45 -10.42
C VAL A 179 13.98 29.44 -11.38
N THR A 180 14.67 29.74 -12.48
CA THR A 180 14.10 30.52 -13.59
C THR A 180 13.78 29.56 -14.75
N ILE A 181 12.51 29.45 -15.10
CA ILE A 181 12.00 28.64 -16.22
C ILE A 181 11.84 29.58 -17.43
N PRO A 182 12.56 29.34 -18.54
CA PRO A 182 12.48 30.22 -19.72
C PRO A 182 11.21 29.97 -20.55
N ASN A 183 10.83 30.94 -21.38
CA ASN A 183 9.66 30.81 -22.29
C ASN A 183 9.86 29.79 -23.43
N SER A 184 10.96 29.05 -23.45
CA SER A 184 11.12 27.90 -24.36
C SER A 184 10.51 26.61 -23.81
N VAL A 185 10.33 26.51 -22.47
CA VAL A 185 9.81 25.28 -21.84
C VAL A 185 8.33 25.11 -22.14
N ALA A 186 7.99 24.00 -22.77
CA ALA A 186 6.62 23.61 -23.10
C ALA A 186 6.05 22.56 -22.12
N SER A 187 6.91 21.70 -21.56
CA SER A 187 6.50 20.64 -20.62
C SER A 187 7.40 20.54 -19.40
N ILE A 188 6.79 20.27 -18.27
CA ILE A 188 7.39 19.93 -16.98
C ILE A 188 6.78 18.60 -16.58
N GLU A 189 7.62 17.56 -16.48
CA GLU A 189 7.14 16.19 -16.26
C GLU A 189 6.92 15.87 -14.76
N ASP A 190 6.48 14.64 -14.47
CA ASP A 190 6.13 14.18 -13.12
C ASP A 190 7.29 14.38 -12.14
N ASN A 191 6.99 14.81 -10.91
CA ASN A 191 7.96 15.00 -9.83
C ASN A 191 9.14 15.93 -10.17
N ALA A 192 9.07 16.72 -11.24
CA ALA A 192 10.22 17.44 -11.77
C ALA A 192 10.93 18.34 -10.74
N PHE A 193 10.22 18.96 -9.82
CA PHE A 193 10.74 19.79 -8.73
C PHE A 193 10.45 19.26 -7.33
N ALA A 194 9.97 18.00 -7.23
CA ALA A 194 9.60 17.46 -5.93
C ALA A 194 10.81 17.36 -4.97
N GLY A 195 10.58 17.64 -3.69
CA GLY A 195 11.63 17.62 -2.66
C GLY A 195 12.63 18.76 -2.73
N THR A 196 12.33 19.85 -3.45
CA THR A 196 13.19 21.04 -3.50
C THR A 196 12.90 22.03 -2.36
N SER A 197 13.84 22.96 -2.12
CA SER A 197 13.65 24.08 -1.20
C SER A 197 13.18 25.37 -1.89
N LEU A 198 12.56 25.26 -3.06
CA LEU A 198 12.03 26.43 -3.78
C LEU A 198 11.08 27.21 -2.88
N THR A 199 11.22 28.54 -2.89
CA THR A 199 10.33 29.44 -2.13
C THR A 199 9.18 29.97 -2.99
N SER A 200 9.41 30.09 -4.28
CA SER A 200 8.42 30.45 -5.29
C SER A 200 8.82 29.91 -6.65
N VAL A 201 7.84 29.76 -7.53
CA VAL A 201 8.06 29.42 -8.94
C VAL A 201 7.15 30.23 -9.85
N VAL A 202 7.67 30.62 -11.01
CA VAL A 202 6.90 31.28 -12.07
C VAL A 202 6.77 30.31 -13.24
N ILE A 203 5.55 29.99 -13.62
CA ILE A 203 5.21 29.14 -14.76
C ILE A 203 5.02 30.05 -15.98
N PRO A 204 5.87 29.97 -17.03
CA PRO A 204 5.76 30.80 -18.22
C PRO A 204 4.51 30.52 -19.05
N SER A 205 4.22 31.45 -19.98
CA SER A 205 3.11 31.29 -20.93
C SER A 205 3.27 30.11 -21.91
N SER A 206 4.51 29.65 -22.11
CA SER A 206 4.83 28.53 -23.00
C SER A 206 4.50 27.15 -22.42
N VAL A 207 4.42 27.03 -21.09
CA VAL A 207 4.18 25.72 -20.43
C VAL A 207 2.74 25.29 -20.64
N THR A 208 2.55 24.21 -21.36
CA THR A 208 1.23 23.63 -21.68
C THR A 208 1.00 22.26 -21.05
N ALA A 209 2.03 21.66 -20.45
CA ALA A 209 1.93 20.40 -19.72
C ALA A 209 2.70 20.49 -18.39
N ILE A 210 2.05 20.16 -17.30
CA ILE A 210 2.61 19.99 -15.95
C ILE A 210 2.21 18.62 -15.49
N GLY A 211 3.21 17.80 -15.12
CA GLY A 211 3.04 16.43 -14.66
C GLY A 211 2.47 16.33 -13.25
N VAL A 212 2.24 15.11 -12.82
CA VAL A 212 1.71 14.79 -11.50
C VAL A 212 2.79 15.06 -10.44
N ASP A 213 2.38 15.56 -9.29
CA ASP A 213 3.24 15.79 -8.13
C ASP A 213 4.52 16.60 -8.42
N THR A 214 4.42 17.50 -9.40
CA THR A 214 5.57 18.30 -9.90
C THR A 214 6.26 19.08 -8.78
N PHE A 215 5.53 19.56 -7.79
CA PHE A 215 6.02 20.35 -6.66
C PHE A 215 5.77 19.69 -5.30
N GLY A 216 5.58 18.36 -5.25
CA GLY A 216 5.40 17.60 -4.03
C GLY A 216 6.60 17.68 -3.09
N GLY A 217 6.39 17.59 -1.78
CA GLY A 217 7.49 17.63 -0.82
C GLY A 217 8.34 18.91 -0.86
N CYS A 218 7.76 20.07 -1.26
CA CYS A 218 8.43 21.37 -1.28
C CYS A 218 8.04 22.23 -0.07
N PRO A 219 8.61 22.02 1.13
CA PRO A 219 8.13 22.61 2.39
C PRO A 219 8.29 24.13 2.47
N ARG A 220 9.08 24.73 1.59
CA ARG A 220 9.31 26.18 1.53
C ARG A 220 8.53 26.87 0.42
N LEU A 221 7.89 26.13 -0.48
CA LEU A 221 7.18 26.70 -1.61
C LEU A 221 5.91 27.41 -1.13
N ALA A 222 5.95 28.72 -1.09
CA ALA A 222 4.85 29.56 -0.63
C ALA A 222 3.94 30.03 -1.77
N THR A 223 4.45 30.09 -3.01
CA THR A 223 3.74 30.72 -4.12
C THR A 223 4.10 30.07 -5.45
N ILE A 224 3.07 29.67 -6.20
CA ILE A 224 3.17 29.32 -7.63
C ILE A 224 2.46 30.44 -8.39
N THR A 225 3.18 31.11 -9.28
CA THR A 225 2.64 32.16 -10.13
C THR A 225 2.64 31.69 -11.58
N VAL A 226 1.56 31.91 -12.29
CA VAL A 226 1.43 31.59 -13.72
C VAL A 226 1.37 32.89 -14.52
N ASP A 227 2.11 32.96 -15.63
CA ASP A 227 2.05 34.06 -16.58
C ASP A 227 0.60 34.25 -17.07
N THR A 228 0.12 35.48 -17.08
CA THR A 228 -1.27 35.82 -17.46
C THR A 228 -1.63 35.43 -18.89
N GLN A 229 -0.63 35.24 -19.75
CA GLN A 229 -0.79 34.79 -21.15
C GLN A 229 -0.76 33.26 -21.28
N ASN A 230 -0.62 32.50 -20.18
CA ASN A 230 -0.59 31.05 -20.27
C ASN A 230 -1.97 30.52 -20.70
N PRO A 231 -2.05 29.67 -21.77
CA PRO A 231 -3.34 29.24 -22.31
C PRO A 231 -3.98 28.07 -21.54
N VAL A 232 -3.23 27.39 -20.65
CA VAL A 232 -3.66 26.12 -20.00
C VAL A 232 -3.81 26.27 -18.51
N TYR A 233 -2.94 27.05 -17.88
CA TYR A 233 -2.86 27.21 -16.43
C TYR A 233 -3.10 28.64 -15.99
N SER A 234 -3.50 28.78 -14.74
CA SER A 234 -3.62 30.06 -14.05
C SER A 234 -3.24 29.92 -12.59
N SER A 235 -3.02 31.03 -11.91
CA SER A 235 -2.83 31.03 -10.47
C SER A 235 -3.67 32.08 -9.78
N ALA A 236 -4.15 31.77 -8.59
CA ALA A 236 -4.86 32.72 -7.73
C ALA A 236 -4.31 32.60 -6.31
N ALA A 237 -3.92 33.73 -5.73
CA ALA A 237 -3.30 33.80 -4.40
C ALA A 237 -2.15 32.80 -4.21
N GLY A 238 -1.37 32.52 -5.27
CA GLY A 238 -0.23 31.61 -5.22
C GLY A 238 -0.55 30.13 -5.34
N VAL A 239 -1.80 29.75 -5.57
CA VAL A 239 -2.27 28.37 -5.79
C VAL A 239 -2.40 28.13 -7.28
N LEU A 240 -1.99 26.96 -7.75
CA LEU A 240 -2.03 26.56 -9.18
C LEU A 240 -3.38 25.94 -9.55
N PHE A 241 -3.93 26.37 -10.65
CA PHE A 241 -5.19 25.90 -11.25
C PHE A 241 -5.03 25.67 -12.75
N ASN A 242 -6.00 24.95 -13.34
CA ASN A 242 -6.19 25.03 -14.79
C ASN A 242 -6.68 26.44 -15.18
N GLN A 243 -6.65 26.80 -16.47
CA GLN A 243 -6.95 28.15 -16.94
C GLN A 243 -8.35 28.64 -16.53
N SER A 244 -9.34 27.76 -16.54
CA SER A 244 -10.73 28.09 -16.15
C SER A 244 -10.97 28.10 -14.63
N GLN A 245 -9.97 27.77 -13.82
CA GLN A 245 -10.03 27.61 -12.37
C GLN A 245 -11.10 26.61 -11.89
N THR A 246 -11.40 25.61 -12.71
CA THR A 246 -12.30 24.52 -12.36
C THR A 246 -11.58 23.32 -11.75
N ALA A 247 -10.28 23.20 -11.93
CA ALA A 247 -9.42 22.21 -11.29
C ALA A 247 -8.36 22.90 -10.43
N LEU A 248 -8.30 22.58 -9.13
CA LEU A 248 -7.21 22.96 -8.25
C LEU A 248 -6.10 21.92 -8.42
N ILE A 249 -4.95 22.34 -8.97
CA ILE A 249 -3.85 21.43 -9.33
C ILE A 249 -2.85 21.31 -8.19
N GLN A 250 -2.39 22.44 -7.59
CA GLN A 250 -1.41 22.38 -6.51
C GLN A 250 -1.59 23.55 -5.52
N TYR A 251 -1.79 23.23 -4.27
CA TYR A 251 -1.66 24.12 -3.13
C TYR A 251 -0.21 24.06 -2.62
N PRO A 252 0.54 25.16 -2.60
CA PRO A 252 1.94 25.13 -2.17
C PRO A 252 2.07 24.74 -0.69
N GLN A 253 2.93 23.77 -0.40
CA GLN A 253 3.13 23.23 0.95
C GLN A 253 3.60 24.28 1.97
N GLY A 254 4.51 25.18 1.57
CA GLY A 254 5.06 26.27 2.40
C GLY A 254 4.18 27.53 2.45
N LYS A 255 2.96 27.49 1.89
CA LYS A 255 2.05 28.63 1.92
C LYS A 255 1.58 28.91 3.34
N GLU A 256 1.71 30.19 3.77
CA GLU A 256 1.29 30.64 5.08
C GLU A 256 -0.23 30.54 5.29
N GLY A 257 -0.61 30.24 6.52
CA GLY A 257 -2.02 30.14 6.95
C GLY A 257 -2.37 28.74 7.44
N THR A 258 -3.37 28.68 8.29
CA THR A 258 -3.88 27.41 8.87
C THR A 258 -5.21 26.97 8.29
N SER A 259 -5.80 27.80 7.43
CA SER A 259 -7.09 27.50 6.79
C SER A 259 -7.10 27.95 5.33
N TYR A 260 -7.82 27.21 4.50
CA TYR A 260 -8.01 27.55 3.09
C TYR A 260 -9.46 27.33 2.66
N ILE A 261 -10.03 28.34 1.98
CA ILE A 261 -11.37 28.25 1.39
C ILE A 261 -11.20 28.09 -0.11
N ILE A 262 -11.60 26.93 -0.63
CA ILE A 262 -11.56 26.63 -2.06
C ILE A 262 -12.62 27.46 -2.77
N SER A 263 -12.28 28.08 -3.92
CA SER A 263 -13.22 28.88 -4.71
C SER A 263 -14.41 28.05 -5.19
N SER A 264 -15.58 28.68 -5.26
CA SER A 264 -16.80 28.05 -5.81
C SER A 264 -16.76 27.77 -7.32
N THR A 265 -15.68 28.18 -8.00
CA THR A 265 -15.42 27.77 -9.40
C THR A 265 -14.83 26.37 -9.51
N VAL A 266 -14.20 25.85 -8.45
CA VAL A 266 -13.51 24.57 -8.47
C VAL A 266 -14.50 23.40 -8.46
N VAL A 267 -14.33 22.52 -9.44
CA VAL A 267 -15.14 21.31 -9.64
C VAL A 267 -14.36 20.05 -9.25
N SER A 268 -13.03 20.08 -9.41
CA SER A 268 -12.15 18.95 -9.06
C SER A 268 -10.94 19.40 -8.27
N ILE A 269 -10.52 18.57 -7.33
CA ILE A 269 -9.23 18.64 -6.63
C ILE A 269 -8.36 17.57 -7.26
N SER A 270 -7.20 17.97 -7.83
CA SER A 270 -6.30 17.06 -8.55
C SER A 270 -5.57 16.11 -7.60
N ASP A 271 -4.92 15.10 -8.19
CA ASP A 271 -4.05 14.18 -7.46
C ASP A 271 -2.93 14.96 -6.76
N TRP A 272 -2.62 14.62 -5.51
CA TRP A 272 -1.56 15.22 -4.67
C TRP A 272 -1.71 16.73 -4.40
N ALA A 273 -2.86 17.33 -4.71
CA ALA A 273 -3.06 18.78 -4.73
C ALA A 273 -2.76 19.51 -3.42
N PHE A 274 -2.93 18.89 -2.26
CA PHE A 274 -2.67 19.42 -0.92
C PHE A 274 -1.67 18.57 -0.13
N GLU A 275 -0.96 17.63 -0.78
CA GLU A 275 -0.05 16.73 -0.08
C GLU A 275 0.86 17.49 0.88
N ASP A 276 1.07 16.90 2.09
CA ASP A 276 1.93 17.45 3.16
C ASP A 276 1.58 18.88 3.61
N SER A 277 0.40 19.41 3.27
CA SER A 277 0.05 20.77 3.68
C SER A 277 -0.14 20.87 5.20
N SER A 278 0.30 21.99 5.78
CA SER A 278 0.17 22.28 7.21
C SER A 278 -1.21 22.83 7.61
N LEU A 279 -2.19 22.80 6.69
CA LEU A 279 -3.54 23.32 6.94
C LEU A 279 -4.24 22.55 8.06
N ILE A 280 -4.88 23.29 8.97
CA ILE A 280 -5.74 22.75 10.04
C ILE A 280 -7.16 22.51 9.51
N SER A 281 -7.61 23.35 8.56
CA SER A 281 -8.94 23.23 7.97
C SER A 281 -8.98 23.63 6.51
N VAL A 282 -9.79 22.91 5.72
CA VAL A 282 -10.10 23.22 4.33
C VAL A 282 -11.60 23.23 4.15
N THR A 283 -12.13 24.28 3.52
CA THR A 283 -13.55 24.39 3.19
C THR A 283 -13.76 24.09 1.72
N LEU A 284 -14.52 23.03 1.44
CA LEU A 284 -14.89 22.62 0.08
C LEU A 284 -16.22 23.26 -0.32
N PRO A 285 -16.32 23.90 -1.49
CA PRO A 285 -17.58 24.43 -1.99
C PRO A 285 -18.47 23.31 -2.57
N ASN A 286 -19.77 23.60 -2.68
CA ASN A 286 -20.76 22.68 -3.30
C ASN A 286 -20.57 22.47 -4.82
N SER A 287 -19.53 23.00 -5.41
CA SER A 287 -19.15 22.74 -6.81
C SER A 287 -18.21 21.54 -6.97
N VAL A 288 -17.51 21.13 -5.89
CA VAL A 288 -16.54 20.04 -5.97
C VAL A 288 -17.25 18.70 -6.10
N THR A 289 -16.95 17.97 -7.18
CA THR A 289 -17.53 16.66 -7.50
C THR A 289 -16.55 15.51 -7.34
N SER A 290 -15.24 15.78 -7.38
CA SER A 290 -14.20 14.75 -7.26
C SER A 290 -13.00 15.23 -6.46
N ILE A 291 -12.45 14.31 -5.67
CA ILE A 291 -11.20 14.45 -4.94
C ILE A 291 -10.23 13.41 -5.49
N GLY A 292 -9.08 13.85 -5.96
CA GLY A 292 -8.07 13.04 -6.63
C GLY A 292 -7.35 12.05 -5.72
N PHE A 293 -6.48 11.23 -6.33
CA PHE A 293 -5.60 10.31 -5.62
C PHE A 293 -4.66 11.11 -4.71
N ALA A 294 -4.51 10.69 -3.46
CA ALA A 294 -3.62 11.31 -2.46
C ALA A 294 -3.79 12.83 -2.29
N ALA A 295 -4.96 13.39 -2.67
CA ALA A 295 -5.17 14.84 -2.72
C ALA A 295 -4.85 15.59 -1.42
N PHE A 296 -5.06 14.97 -0.26
CA PHE A 296 -4.71 15.46 1.09
C PHE A 296 -3.78 14.49 1.83
N ASN A 297 -3.01 13.66 1.09
CA ASN A 297 -2.10 12.71 1.72
C ASN A 297 -1.12 13.45 2.66
N GLN A 298 -0.85 12.84 3.83
CA GLN A 298 0.07 13.38 4.83
C GLN A 298 -0.28 14.80 5.37
N CYS A 299 -1.50 15.27 5.20
CA CYS A 299 -1.96 16.51 5.84
C CYS A 299 -2.12 16.29 7.36
N THR A 300 -1.00 16.11 8.07
CA THR A 300 -0.97 15.66 9.47
C THR A 300 -1.64 16.62 10.46
N SER A 301 -1.78 17.89 10.09
CA SER A 301 -2.42 18.94 10.90
C SER A 301 -3.93 19.08 10.63
N LEU A 302 -4.44 18.52 9.53
CA LEU A 302 -5.84 18.65 9.12
C LEU A 302 -6.76 17.98 10.14
N SER A 303 -7.60 18.76 10.83
CA SER A 303 -8.39 18.28 11.97
C SER A 303 -9.82 17.92 11.62
N SER A 304 -10.39 18.58 10.62
CA SER A 304 -11.76 18.34 10.17
C SER A 304 -11.97 18.69 8.71
N VAL A 305 -12.79 17.90 8.04
CA VAL A 305 -13.24 18.14 6.67
C VAL A 305 -14.72 17.76 6.56
N ALA A 306 -15.51 18.64 5.94
CA ALA A 306 -16.88 18.35 5.53
C ALA A 306 -16.91 18.20 4.00
N LEU A 307 -17.17 16.99 3.52
CA LEU A 307 -17.35 16.73 2.10
C LEU A 307 -18.80 17.08 1.72
N PRO A 308 -19.02 18.03 0.80
CA PRO A 308 -20.36 18.41 0.40
C PRO A 308 -21.06 17.29 -0.38
N ASP A 309 -22.39 17.37 -0.47
CA ASP A 309 -23.19 16.38 -1.21
C ASP A 309 -22.90 16.33 -2.71
N SER A 310 -22.20 17.34 -3.25
CA SER A 310 -21.75 17.34 -4.64
C SER A 310 -20.63 16.34 -4.92
N VAL A 311 -19.87 15.93 -3.90
CA VAL A 311 -18.76 14.97 -4.09
C VAL A 311 -19.33 13.59 -4.40
N ILE A 312 -18.87 13.03 -5.52
CA ILE A 312 -19.26 11.71 -6.02
C ILE A 312 -18.17 10.69 -5.75
N ASN A 313 -16.89 11.08 -5.94
CA ASN A 313 -15.75 10.17 -5.86
C ASN A 313 -14.68 10.73 -4.91
N ILE A 314 -14.16 9.86 -4.04
CA ILE A 314 -12.99 10.10 -3.20
C ILE A 314 -11.89 9.17 -3.69
N GLY A 315 -10.77 9.74 -4.13
CA GLY A 315 -9.63 9.02 -4.67
C GLY A 315 -8.94 8.08 -3.66
N GLY A 316 -8.09 7.19 -4.17
CA GLY A 316 -7.25 6.36 -3.30
C GLY A 316 -6.29 7.24 -2.49
N ALA A 317 -5.99 6.84 -1.26
CA ALA A 317 -5.11 7.57 -0.33
C ALA A 317 -5.47 9.06 -0.12
N ALA A 318 -6.68 9.51 -0.52
CA ALA A 318 -7.03 10.92 -0.57
C ALA A 318 -6.81 11.66 0.76
N PHE A 319 -6.97 10.99 1.90
CA PHE A 319 -6.71 11.50 3.26
C PHE A 319 -5.80 10.55 4.06
N ASP A 320 -5.01 9.71 3.38
CA ASP A 320 -4.08 8.80 4.08
C ASP A 320 -3.07 9.61 4.90
N LEU A 321 -2.75 9.10 6.12
CA LEU A 321 -1.84 9.76 7.06
C LEU A 321 -2.29 11.16 7.56
N CYS A 322 -3.56 11.52 7.41
CA CYS A 322 -4.13 12.70 8.06
C CYS A 322 -4.33 12.42 9.57
N LEU A 323 -3.24 12.37 10.32
CA LEU A 323 -3.21 11.87 11.71
C LEU A 323 -4.12 12.65 12.68
N SER A 324 -4.33 13.95 12.42
CA SER A 324 -5.20 14.83 13.24
C SER A 324 -6.66 14.83 12.79
N LEU A 325 -7.03 14.18 11.68
CA LEU A 325 -8.38 14.19 11.15
C LEU A 325 -9.31 13.34 12.02
N THR A 326 -9.94 14.00 12.99
CA THR A 326 -10.85 13.34 13.95
C THR A 326 -12.32 13.44 13.55
N ASN A 327 -12.67 14.42 12.72
CA ASN A 327 -14.04 14.70 12.30
C ASN A 327 -14.13 14.78 10.77
N LEU A 328 -14.88 13.85 10.19
CA LEU A 328 -15.16 13.77 8.76
C LEU A 328 -16.65 13.53 8.54
N THR A 329 -17.26 14.35 7.68
CA THR A 329 -18.61 14.08 7.16
C THR A 329 -18.49 13.72 5.68
N ILE A 330 -19.04 12.57 5.30
CA ILE A 330 -19.13 12.12 3.90
C ILE A 330 -20.46 12.59 3.33
N GLY A 331 -20.41 13.31 2.20
CA GLY A 331 -21.60 13.81 1.49
C GLY A 331 -22.54 12.68 1.05
N ALA A 332 -23.84 12.97 1.01
CA ALA A 332 -24.89 11.98 0.78
C ALA A 332 -24.87 11.33 -0.61
N ASN A 333 -24.16 11.91 -1.59
CA ASN A 333 -24.08 11.41 -2.96
C ASN A 333 -22.73 10.72 -3.29
N VAL A 334 -21.83 10.55 -2.32
CA VAL A 334 -20.58 9.81 -2.55
C VAL A 334 -20.88 8.37 -2.92
N THR A 335 -20.39 7.93 -4.08
CA THR A 335 -20.59 6.58 -4.62
C THR A 335 -19.36 5.70 -4.43
N SER A 336 -18.15 6.28 -4.45
CA SER A 336 -16.91 5.53 -4.31
C SER A 336 -15.95 6.16 -3.30
N ILE A 337 -15.32 5.31 -2.51
CA ILE A 337 -14.22 5.60 -1.58
C ILE A 337 -13.05 4.74 -2.04
N GLY A 338 -11.92 5.35 -2.38
CA GLY A 338 -10.75 4.67 -2.93
C GLY A 338 -9.97 3.83 -1.90
N THR A 339 -9.03 3.03 -2.42
CA THR A 339 -8.07 2.25 -1.60
C THR A 339 -7.30 3.17 -0.66
N ASN A 340 -7.19 2.81 0.62
CA ASN A 340 -6.51 3.58 1.68
C ASN A 340 -7.02 5.03 1.85
N ALA A 341 -8.20 5.39 1.33
CA ALA A 341 -8.65 6.78 1.27
C ALA A 341 -8.62 7.52 2.61
N PHE A 342 -8.84 6.84 3.72
CA PHE A 342 -8.80 7.37 5.09
C PHE A 342 -7.87 6.55 6.00
N SER A 343 -6.94 5.79 5.42
CA SER A 343 -5.99 4.99 6.19
C SER A 343 -5.18 5.89 7.15
N SER A 344 -4.83 5.36 8.31
CA SER A 344 -3.98 6.05 9.30
C SER A 344 -4.50 7.44 9.72
N THR A 345 -5.82 7.67 9.69
CA THR A 345 -6.43 8.91 10.19
C THR A 345 -6.74 8.86 11.69
N GLY A 346 -6.96 10.06 12.27
CA GLY A 346 -7.39 10.22 13.66
C GLY A 346 -8.89 9.97 13.90
N LEU A 347 -9.65 9.49 12.93
CA LEU A 347 -11.11 9.29 13.02
C LEU A 347 -11.50 8.43 14.22
N THR A 348 -12.50 8.87 14.96
CA THR A 348 -13.07 8.13 16.10
C THR A 348 -14.29 7.30 15.72
N THR A 349 -15.09 7.81 14.80
CA THR A 349 -16.24 7.12 14.18
C THR A 349 -16.41 7.63 12.75
N ILE A 350 -17.05 6.83 11.91
CA ILE A 350 -17.40 7.21 10.54
C ILE A 350 -18.78 6.67 10.18
N SER A 351 -19.54 7.42 9.37
CA SER A 351 -20.83 7.00 8.81
C SER A 351 -20.73 6.92 7.30
N ILE A 352 -20.99 5.74 6.75
CA ILE A 352 -21.02 5.45 5.30
C ILE A 352 -22.44 5.71 4.79
N PRO A 353 -22.65 6.64 3.84
CA PRO A 353 -23.96 6.93 3.25
C PRO A 353 -24.58 5.75 2.48
N ASP A 354 -25.89 5.84 2.24
CA ASP A 354 -26.63 4.86 1.43
C ASP A 354 -26.15 4.82 -0.03
N SER A 355 -25.59 5.90 -0.54
CA SER A 355 -25.10 6.04 -1.91
C SER A 355 -23.81 5.27 -2.20
N VAL A 356 -23.01 4.96 -1.18
CA VAL A 356 -21.69 4.33 -1.38
C VAL A 356 -21.85 2.90 -1.85
N THR A 357 -21.36 2.63 -3.05
CA THR A 357 -21.40 1.31 -3.71
C THR A 357 -20.02 0.67 -3.86
N SER A 358 -18.94 1.43 -3.63
CA SER A 358 -17.56 0.93 -3.69
C SER A 358 -16.72 1.49 -2.55
N ILE A 359 -16.06 0.61 -1.81
CA ILE A 359 -15.05 0.94 -0.80
C ILE A 359 -13.80 0.14 -1.13
N GLY A 360 -12.70 0.84 -1.39
CA GLY A 360 -11.41 0.23 -1.70
C GLY A 360 -10.78 -0.45 -0.49
N GLU A 361 -9.83 -1.34 -0.77
CA GLU A 361 -9.08 -2.07 0.24
C GLU A 361 -8.39 -1.11 1.21
N GLY A 362 -8.42 -1.41 2.50
CA GLY A 362 -7.76 -0.61 3.52
C GLY A 362 -8.30 0.81 3.70
N ALA A 363 -9.46 1.15 3.13
CA ALA A 363 -9.98 2.52 3.18
C ALA A 363 -10.00 3.14 4.59
N PHE A 364 -10.11 2.33 5.63
CA PHE A 364 -10.08 2.74 7.05
C PHE A 364 -9.03 1.97 7.87
N ALA A 365 -8.03 1.39 7.22
CA ALA A 365 -6.98 0.63 7.90
C ALA A 365 -6.15 1.53 8.83
N ASN A 366 -5.57 0.96 9.88
CA ASN A 366 -4.66 1.67 10.80
C ASN A 366 -5.25 2.92 11.49
N CYS A 367 -6.57 3.15 11.43
CA CYS A 367 -7.22 4.25 12.14
C CYS A 367 -7.27 3.92 13.64
N SER A 368 -6.18 4.16 14.35
CA SER A 368 -5.95 3.69 15.74
C SER A 368 -6.96 4.19 16.78
N HIS A 369 -7.77 5.18 16.45
CA HIS A 369 -8.83 5.76 17.29
C HIS A 369 -10.24 5.37 16.83
N LEU A 370 -10.37 4.72 15.66
CA LEU A 370 -11.67 4.34 15.10
C LEU A 370 -12.31 3.23 15.93
N SER A 371 -13.39 3.57 16.63
CA SER A 371 -14.13 2.66 17.51
C SER A 371 -15.34 2.02 16.83
N GLY A 372 -15.85 2.62 15.75
CA GLY A 372 -17.01 2.10 15.03
C GLY A 372 -17.23 2.72 13.67
N ILE A 373 -17.73 1.88 12.76
CA ILE A 373 -18.19 2.25 11.42
C ILE A 373 -19.70 2.04 11.39
N ALA A 374 -20.44 3.06 11.01
CA ALA A 374 -21.88 2.98 10.76
C ALA A 374 -22.13 2.95 9.24
N VAL A 375 -23.21 2.30 8.82
CA VAL A 375 -23.63 2.25 7.42
C VAL A 375 -25.10 2.61 7.34
N GLY A 376 -25.47 3.41 6.35
CA GLY A 376 -26.86 3.80 6.08
C GLY A 376 -27.77 2.57 5.93
N GLY A 377 -28.98 2.63 6.48
CA GLY A 377 -29.87 1.47 6.54
C GLY A 377 -30.32 0.96 5.17
N LYS A 378 -30.28 1.81 4.14
CA LYS A 378 -30.64 1.49 2.76
C LYS A 378 -29.44 1.22 1.85
N ASN A 379 -28.20 1.21 2.39
CA ASN A 379 -27.03 0.94 1.57
C ASN A 379 -27.15 -0.44 0.89
N PRO A 380 -27.02 -0.54 -0.47
CA PRO A 380 -27.27 -1.78 -1.20
C PRO A 380 -26.12 -2.80 -1.12
N ILE A 381 -24.91 -2.37 -0.77
CA ILE A 381 -23.66 -3.17 -0.87
C ILE A 381 -23.08 -3.49 0.51
N TYR A 382 -23.19 -2.56 1.47
CA TYR A 382 -22.54 -2.68 2.77
C TYR A 382 -23.52 -2.68 3.93
N SER A 383 -23.09 -3.20 5.05
CA SER A 383 -23.80 -3.19 6.34
C SER A 383 -22.80 -3.05 7.48
N ALA A 384 -23.27 -2.78 8.68
CA ALA A 384 -22.43 -2.79 9.87
C ALA A 384 -23.08 -3.61 11.00
N ALA A 385 -22.25 -4.30 11.77
CA ALA A 385 -22.67 -5.00 12.98
C ALA A 385 -21.64 -4.78 14.11
N GLY A 386 -22.08 -4.27 15.26
CA GLY A 386 -21.17 -3.98 16.37
C GLY A 386 -20.02 -3.01 15.99
N GLY A 387 -20.27 -2.10 15.04
CA GLY A 387 -19.28 -1.15 14.52
C GLY A 387 -18.31 -1.73 13.49
N VAL A 388 -18.41 -3.01 13.13
CA VAL A 388 -17.58 -3.66 12.11
C VAL A 388 -18.26 -3.53 10.76
N LEU A 389 -17.50 -3.12 9.74
CA LEU A 389 -17.97 -3.00 8.36
C LEU A 389 -18.00 -4.37 7.68
N LEU A 390 -19.12 -4.71 7.10
CA LEU A 390 -19.41 -5.97 6.43
C LEU A 390 -19.96 -5.68 5.03
N ASP A 391 -19.88 -6.65 4.14
CA ASP A 391 -20.71 -6.65 2.95
C ASP A 391 -22.22 -6.80 3.33
N ARG A 392 -23.13 -6.51 2.41
CA ARG A 392 -24.58 -6.54 2.66
C ARG A 392 -25.08 -7.93 3.04
N THR A 393 -24.49 -8.97 2.47
CA THR A 393 -24.83 -10.36 2.76
C THR A 393 -24.31 -10.84 4.12
N ARG A 394 -23.39 -10.07 4.71
CA ARG A 394 -22.64 -10.40 5.93
C ARG A 394 -21.80 -11.67 5.79
N ALA A 395 -21.33 -11.95 4.59
CA ALA A 395 -20.42 -13.05 4.30
C ALA A 395 -18.94 -12.63 4.35
N THR A 396 -18.66 -11.34 4.09
CA THR A 396 -17.30 -10.80 4.12
C THR A 396 -17.16 -9.74 5.22
N LEU A 397 -16.14 -9.90 6.07
CA LEU A 397 -15.69 -8.87 7.00
C LEU A 397 -14.75 -7.94 6.24
N VAL A 398 -15.21 -6.70 5.97
CA VAL A 398 -14.49 -5.71 5.18
C VAL A 398 -13.51 -4.92 6.04
N GLN A 399 -13.96 -4.41 7.22
CA GLN A 399 -13.08 -3.66 8.12
C GLN A 399 -13.54 -3.76 9.57
N CYS A 400 -12.65 -4.22 10.43
CA CYS A 400 -12.76 -4.10 11.89
C CYS A 400 -12.12 -2.78 12.32
N PRO A 401 -12.79 -1.95 13.13
CA PRO A 401 -12.19 -0.71 13.66
C PRO A 401 -10.94 -0.98 14.49
N ALA A 402 -9.85 -0.23 14.21
CA ALA A 402 -8.56 -0.50 14.85
C ALA A 402 -8.51 -0.17 16.36
N ALA A 403 -9.40 0.70 16.86
CA ALA A 403 -9.52 0.95 18.30
C ALA A 403 -10.22 -0.17 19.08
N LYS A 404 -10.74 -1.21 18.41
CA LYS A 404 -11.38 -2.35 19.09
C LYS A 404 -10.33 -3.13 19.87
N THR A 405 -10.61 -3.41 21.14
CA THR A 405 -9.70 -4.05 22.10
C THR A 405 -10.27 -5.34 22.65
N GLY A 406 -9.41 -6.13 23.34
CA GLY A 406 -9.81 -7.35 24.02
C GLY A 406 -10.04 -8.53 23.06
N ASN A 407 -11.01 -9.36 23.39
CA ASN A 407 -11.29 -10.58 22.65
C ASN A 407 -12.39 -10.31 21.62
N TYR A 408 -12.21 -10.78 20.40
CA TYR A 408 -13.23 -10.68 19.34
C TYR A 408 -13.54 -12.05 18.75
N THR A 409 -14.82 -12.39 18.73
CA THR A 409 -15.30 -13.60 18.05
C THR A 409 -15.95 -13.18 16.74
N ILE A 410 -15.43 -13.68 15.62
CA ILE A 410 -16.00 -13.44 14.29
C ILE A 410 -17.32 -14.20 14.20
N PRO A 411 -18.42 -13.56 13.77
CA PRO A 411 -19.71 -14.21 13.61
C PRO A 411 -19.68 -15.36 12.59
N GLN A 412 -20.43 -16.42 12.85
CA GLN A 412 -20.54 -17.61 11.98
C GLN A 412 -21.08 -17.32 10.57
N SER A 413 -21.77 -16.20 10.36
CA SER A 413 -22.22 -15.79 9.03
C SER A 413 -21.07 -15.37 8.11
N ILE A 414 -19.91 -15.01 8.67
CA ILE A 414 -18.74 -14.60 7.90
C ILE A 414 -18.04 -15.82 7.33
N THR A 415 -17.74 -15.79 6.04
CA THR A 415 -17.01 -16.83 5.31
C THR A 415 -15.65 -16.36 4.82
N ASN A 416 -15.44 -15.04 4.74
CA ASN A 416 -14.18 -14.44 4.27
C ASN A 416 -13.76 -13.26 5.15
N ILE A 417 -12.47 -13.17 5.42
CA ILE A 417 -11.83 -12.03 6.05
C ILE A 417 -11.12 -11.25 4.94
N GLY A 418 -11.53 -9.99 4.72
CA GLY A 418 -11.06 -9.16 3.62
C GLY A 418 -9.60 -8.71 3.77
N VAL A 419 -9.06 -8.12 2.70
CA VAL A 419 -7.72 -7.54 2.66
C VAL A 419 -7.59 -6.47 3.75
N VAL A 420 -6.52 -6.56 4.55
CA VAL A 420 -6.19 -5.68 5.69
C VAL A 420 -7.36 -5.43 6.66
N ALA A 421 -8.32 -6.35 6.74
CA ALA A 421 -9.58 -6.16 7.47
C ALA A 421 -9.44 -5.88 8.97
N PHE A 422 -8.36 -6.34 9.61
CA PHE A 422 -8.01 -6.06 11.01
C PHE A 422 -6.73 -5.24 11.16
N ALA A 423 -6.19 -4.66 10.07
CA ALA A 423 -4.90 -3.98 10.11
C ALA A 423 -4.84 -2.94 11.24
N GLY A 424 -3.79 -3.04 12.08
CA GLY A 424 -3.56 -2.17 13.24
C GLY A 424 -4.57 -2.35 14.39
N ALA A 425 -5.42 -3.39 14.38
CA ALA A 425 -6.40 -3.61 15.45
C ALA A 425 -5.72 -3.93 16.79
N LYS A 426 -6.27 -3.34 17.88
CA LYS A 426 -5.73 -3.51 19.24
C LYS A 426 -6.32 -4.71 19.97
N LEU A 427 -6.76 -5.73 19.22
CA LEU A 427 -7.33 -6.97 19.77
C LEU A 427 -6.23 -7.79 20.46
N THR A 428 -6.58 -8.44 21.57
CA THR A 428 -5.69 -9.39 22.26
C THR A 428 -5.88 -10.81 21.77
N THR A 429 -7.13 -11.20 21.44
CA THR A 429 -7.42 -12.49 20.83
C THR A 429 -8.52 -12.40 19.79
N VAL A 430 -8.46 -13.27 18.80
CA VAL A 430 -9.52 -13.45 17.79
C VAL A 430 -9.93 -14.91 17.73
N THR A 431 -11.25 -15.16 17.81
CA THR A 431 -11.80 -16.49 17.54
C THR A 431 -12.36 -16.52 16.13
N ILE A 432 -11.87 -17.45 15.33
CA ILE A 432 -12.21 -17.66 13.92
C ILE A 432 -13.10 -18.89 13.81
N PRO A 433 -14.38 -18.73 13.38
CA PRO A 433 -15.31 -19.84 13.26
C PRO A 433 -14.95 -20.78 12.11
N ASP A 434 -15.53 -21.97 12.11
CA ASP A 434 -15.35 -22.98 11.07
C ASP A 434 -15.99 -22.63 9.72
N SER A 435 -16.77 -21.54 9.66
CA SER A 435 -17.31 -20.97 8.42
C SER A 435 -16.27 -20.26 7.55
N ILE A 436 -15.13 -19.84 8.13
CA ILE A 436 -14.11 -19.08 7.39
C ILE A 436 -13.41 -19.98 6.37
N ALA A 437 -13.59 -19.65 5.09
CA ALA A 437 -12.95 -20.34 3.98
C ALA A 437 -11.61 -19.69 3.56
N GLY A 438 -11.47 -18.37 3.75
CA GLY A 438 -10.28 -17.63 3.35
C GLY A 438 -9.97 -16.43 4.22
N ILE A 439 -8.65 -16.17 4.38
CA ILE A 439 -8.07 -15.00 5.03
C ILE A 439 -7.20 -14.32 3.98
N GLN A 440 -7.58 -13.09 3.59
CA GLN A 440 -6.91 -12.35 2.52
C GLN A 440 -5.64 -11.64 2.97
N ALA A 441 -4.91 -11.07 1.99
CA ALA A 441 -3.60 -10.45 2.19
C ALA A 441 -3.61 -9.39 3.30
N GLY A 442 -2.61 -9.45 4.18
CA GLY A 442 -2.44 -8.49 5.28
C GLY A 442 -3.60 -8.42 6.27
N ALA A 443 -4.54 -9.39 6.28
CA ALA A 443 -5.79 -9.29 7.05
C ALA A 443 -5.59 -8.88 8.51
N PHE A 444 -4.52 -9.32 9.16
CA PHE A 444 -4.14 -8.97 10.53
C PHE A 444 -2.83 -8.16 10.60
N TYR A 445 -2.40 -7.54 9.49
CA TYR A 445 -1.15 -6.79 9.43
C TYR A 445 -1.01 -5.78 10.60
N GLY A 446 0.08 -5.87 11.37
CA GLY A 446 0.36 -4.94 12.44
C GLY A 446 -0.58 -5.01 13.65
N CYS A 447 -1.26 -6.14 13.89
CA CYS A 447 -2.04 -6.38 15.11
C CYS A 447 -1.12 -6.66 16.30
N THR A 448 -0.23 -5.75 16.64
CA THR A 448 0.90 -5.95 17.58
C THR A 448 0.48 -6.38 19.00
N ASN A 449 -0.78 -6.21 19.37
CA ASN A 449 -1.33 -6.68 20.66
C ASN A 449 -1.89 -8.11 20.60
N LEU A 450 -1.94 -8.72 19.40
CA LEU A 450 -2.56 -10.02 19.21
C LEU A 450 -1.68 -11.12 19.83
N ALA A 451 -2.20 -11.76 20.87
CA ALA A 451 -1.55 -12.86 21.58
C ALA A 451 -2.03 -14.25 21.11
N GLY A 452 -3.26 -14.35 20.63
CA GLY A 452 -3.82 -15.62 20.21
C GLY A 452 -4.89 -15.54 19.13
N VAL A 453 -4.80 -16.43 18.16
CA VAL A 453 -5.80 -16.64 17.10
C VAL A 453 -6.36 -18.06 17.24
N TYR A 454 -7.66 -18.18 17.55
CA TYR A 454 -8.31 -19.43 17.92
C TYR A 454 -9.23 -19.94 16.81
N PHE A 455 -8.85 -21.01 16.14
CA PHE A 455 -9.61 -21.58 15.03
C PHE A 455 -10.54 -22.71 15.49
N GLN A 456 -11.80 -22.62 15.10
CA GLN A 456 -12.83 -23.62 15.39
C GLN A 456 -13.01 -24.64 14.27
N GLY A 457 -12.38 -24.45 13.11
CA GLY A 457 -12.48 -25.30 11.92
C GLY A 457 -11.13 -25.78 11.41
N ASN A 458 -11.14 -26.36 10.21
CA ASN A 458 -9.94 -26.67 9.45
C ASN A 458 -9.17 -25.38 9.08
N ALA A 459 -7.89 -25.52 8.78
CA ALA A 459 -7.11 -24.39 8.32
C ALA A 459 -7.71 -23.79 7.03
N PRO A 460 -8.12 -22.50 7.04
CA PRO A 460 -8.63 -21.85 5.84
C PRO A 460 -7.49 -21.56 4.84
N SER A 461 -7.85 -21.17 3.60
CA SER A 461 -6.87 -20.59 2.69
C SER A 461 -6.30 -19.30 3.28
N LEU A 462 -5.01 -19.07 3.06
CA LEU A 462 -4.29 -17.93 3.60
C LEU A 462 -3.49 -17.26 2.50
N ASP A 463 -3.74 -15.97 2.29
CA ASP A 463 -2.94 -15.15 1.39
C ASP A 463 -1.65 -14.67 2.07
N HIS A 464 -0.75 -14.09 1.28
CA HIS A 464 0.54 -13.60 1.75
C HIS A 464 0.37 -12.50 2.82
N ASP A 465 1.35 -12.41 3.70
CA ASP A 465 1.47 -11.37 4.73
C ASP A 465 0.26 -11.20 5.67
N ALA A 466 -0.66 -12.18 5.71
CA ALA A 466 -1.90 -12.09 6.50
C ALA A 466 -1.65 -11.75 7.97
N PHE A 467 -0.53 -12.20 8.56
CA PHE A 467 -0.12 -11.92 9.94
C PHE A 467 1.23 -11.17 10.02
N ALA A 468 1.61 -10.46 8.95
CA ALA A 468 2.89 -9.73 8.96
C ALA A 468 2.93 -8.69 10.09
N GLN A 469 4.08 -8.58 10.76
CA GLN A 469 4.35 -7.77 11.95
C GLN A 469 3.67 -8.23 13.25
N ASP A 470 2.99 -9.39 13.25
CA ASP A 470 2.36 -9.98 14.45
C ASP A 470 3.29 -11.04 15.08
N THR A 471 4.47 -10.63 15.54
CA THR A 471 5.55 -11.55 15.93
C THR A 471 5.31 -12.33 17.24
N HIS A 472 4.27 -12.00 18.00
CA HIS A 472 4.00 -12.58 19.32
C HIS A 472 2.77 -13.49 19.36
N ALA A 473 1.95 -13.49 18.31
CA ALA A 473 0.72 -14.26 18.27
C ALA A 473 0.98 -15.77 18.12
N ILE A 474 0.12 -16.55 18.75
CA ILE A 474 0.09 -18.03 18.61
C ILE A 474 -1.25 -18.42 17.98
N VAL A 475 -1.19 -19.30 17.01
CA VAL A 475 -2.37 -19.91 16.39
C VAL A 475 -2.77 -21.16 17.16
N TYR A 476 -3.99 -21.16 17.69
CA TYR A 476 -4.60 -22.27 18.39
C TYR A 476 -5.67 -22.93 17.52
N TYR A 477 -5.67 -24.25 17.41
CA TYR A 477 -6.66 -25.00 16.64
C TYR A 477 -7.26 -26.17 17.43
N LEU A 478 -8.51 -26.52 17.14
CA LEU A 478 -9.19 -27.60 17.82
C LEU A 478 -8.64 -28.97 17.38
N ALA A 479 -8.58 -29.91 18.34
CA ALA A 479 -8.27 -31.29 18.04
C ALA A 479 -9.26 -31.87 17.01
N GLY A 480 -8.76 -32.66 16.05
CA GLY A 480 -9.59 -33.28 15.00
C GLY A 480 -9.81 -32.40 13.77
N THR A 481 -9.35 -31.14 13.78
CA THR A 481 -9.29 -30.29 12.59
C THR A 481 -8.02 -30.55 11.77
N THR A 482 -8.04 -30.25 10.48
CA THR A 482 -7.00 -30.60 9.51
C THR A 482 -6.40 -29.39 8.81
N GLY A 483 -5.27 -29.59 8.13
CA GLY A 483 -4.58 -28.53 7.37
C GLY A 483 -3.57 -27.72 8.18
N TRP A 484 -3.32 -28.08 9.44
CA TRP A 484 -2.40 -27.37 10.34
C TRP A 484 -0.98 -27.91 10.22
N GLY A 485 -0.01 -27.02 10.01
CA GLY A 485 1.43 -27.30 10.09
C GLY A 485 2.01 -26.90 11.46
N THR A 486 3.33 -26.86 11.56
CA THR A 486 4.02 -26.26 12.73
C THR A 486 3.88 -24.75 12.79
N THR A 487 3.56 -24.15 11.65
CA THR A 487 3.26 -22.73 11.50
C THR A 487 2.05 -22.51 10.59
N PHE A 488 1.38 -21.37 10.76
CA PHE A 488 0.31 -20.89 9.90
C PHE A 488 0.46 -19.38 9.73
N GLY A 489 0.72 -18.90 8.51
CA GLY A 489 1.04 -17.50 8.25
C GLY A 489 2.29 -16.99 9.00
N ALA A 490 3.35 -17.80 9.08
CA ALA A 490 4.57 -17.60 9.84
C ALA A 490 4.43 -17.63 11.37
N LEU A 491 3.20 -17.69 11.91
CA LEU A 491 2.94 -17.83 13.35
C LEU A 491 3.04 -19.29 13.82
N PRO A 492 3.57 -19.57 15.03
CA PRO A 492 3.59 -20.91 15.58
C PRO A 492 2.16 -21.42 15.84
N THR A 493 1.94 -22.72 15.62
CA THR A 493 0.66 -23.37 15.86
C THR A 493 0.71 -24.30 17.06
N THR A 494 -0.41 -24.44 17.77
CA THR A 494 -0.55 -25.40 18.86
C THR A 494 -2.01 -25.85 19.02
N LEU A 495 -2.20 -27.00 19.66
CA LEU A 495 -3.55 -27.46 20.00
C LEU A 495 -4.22 -26.52 21.01
N TRP A 496 -5.49 -26.19 20.76
CA TRP A 496 -6.30 -25.43 21.69
C TRP A 496 -6.72 -26.34 22.86
N SER A 497 -6.09 -26.18 24.00
CA SER A 497 -6.45 -26.93 25.22
C SER A 497 -7.72 -26.34 25.83
N LEU A 498 -8.84 -27.05 25.65
CA LEU A 498 -10.12 -26.65 26.21
C LEU A 498 -10.24 -27.09 27.67
N PRO A 499 -10.70 -26.24 28.60
CA PRO A 499 -10.89 -26.62 30.00
C PRO A 499 -12.03 -27.61 30.22
N SER A 500 -12.97 -27.69 29.27
CA SER A 500 -14.13 -28.59 29.31
C SER A 500 -14.54 -28.97 27.88
N PRO A 501 -15.30 -30.06 27.67
CA PRO A 501 -15.80 -30.41 26.36
C PRO A 501 -16.72 -29.34 25.79
N LEU A 502 -16.58 -29.10 24.48
CA LEU A 502 -17.26 -28.06 23.73
C LEU A 502 -18.18 -28.63 22.64
N ILE A 503 -19.41 -28.11 22.55
CA ILE A 503 -20.28 -28.26 21.38
C ILE A 503 -20.21 -26.99 20.58
N LEU A 504 -19.82 -27.06 19.30
CA LEU A 504 -19.93 -25.92 18.38
C LEU A 504 -21.35 -25.89 17.79
N THR A 505 -22.20 -25.04 18.37
CA THR A 505 -23.60 -24.87 17.93
C THR A 505 -23.69 -24.14 16.58
N THR A 506 -22.57 -23.62 16.10
CA THR A 506 -22.44 -22.90 14.82
C THR A 506 -21.90 -23.79 13.70
N SER A 507 -21.39 -24.99 14.03
CA SER A 507 -20.85 -25.92 13.05
C SER A 507 -21.94 -26.45 12.12
N PRO A 508 -21.65 -26.69 10.82
CA PRO A 508 -22.57 -27.38 9.91
C PRO A 508 -23.05 -28.77 10.40
N ALA A 509 -22.25 -29.38 11.28
CA ALA A 509 -22.63 -30.65 11.92
C ALA A 509 -23.68 -30.49 13.04
N PHE A 510 -24.00 -29.27 13.46
CA PHE A 510 -25.00 -28.97 14.48
C PHE A 510 -26.38 -28.82 13.84
N GLY A 511 -27.30 -29.67 14.19
CA GLY A 511 -28.67 -29.60 13.69
C GLY A 511 -29.25 -30.94 13.28
N LEU A 512 -30.37 -30.92 12.53
CA LEU A 512 -31.03 -32.08 12.01
C LEU A 512 -30.34 -32.58 10.73
N HIS A 513 -29.80 -33.80 10.80
CA HIS A 513 -29.21 -34.50 9.67
C HIS A 513 -29.89 -35.88 9.53
N THR A 514 -30.41 -36.19 8.33
CA THR A 514 -31.13 -37.46 8.08
C THR A 514 -32.19 -37.79 9.14
N ASN A 515 -32.97 -36.78 9.55
CA ASN A 515 -33.99 -36.86 10.61
C ASN A 515 -33.47 -37.16 12.03
N GLN A 516 -32.19 -36.92 12.28
CA GLN A 516 -31.60 -37.02 13.62
C GLN A 516 -30.88 -35.71 13.97
N PHE A 517 -31.04 -35.25 15.20
CA PHE A 517 -30.29 -34.11 15.68
C PHE A 517 -28.87 -34.54 16.09
N GLY A 518 -27.86 -33.85 15.60
CA GLY A 518 -26.47 -34.17 15.89
C GLY A 518 -25.58 -32.97 16.06
N PHE A 519 -24.39 -33.22 16.59
CA PHE A 519 -23.31 -32.24 16.76
C PHE A 519 -21.95 -32.89 16.99
N ASN A 520 -20.89 -32.15 16.70
CA ASN A 520 -19.53 -32.52 17.07
C ASN A 520 -19.20 -32.09 18.50
N ILE A 521 -18.48 -32.94 19.20
CA ILE A 521 -17.92 -32.70 20.54
C ILE A 521 -16.41 -32.56 20.39
N PHE A 522 -15.84 -31.52 20.96
CA PHE A 522 -14.41 -31.23 20.94
C PHE A 522 -13.86 -31.14 22.37
N TRP A 523 -12.74 -31.80 22.65
CA TRP A 523 -11.99 -31.70 23.91
C TRP A 523 -10.63 -32.37 23.77
N SER A 524 -9.99 -32.73 24.88
CA SER A 524 -8.74 -33.49 24.89
C SER A 524 -8.92 -34.90 24.30
N SER A 525 -7.91 -35.36 23.58
CA SER A 525 -7.91 -36.69 22.97
C SER A 525 -8.00 -37.80 24.02
N ASN A 526 -8.68 -38.90 23.66
CA ASN A 526 -8.91 -40.08 24.48
C ASN A 526 -9.71 -39.80 25.78
N GLN A 527 -10.37 -38.67 25.90
CA GLN A 527 -11.28 -38.37 27.00
C GLN A 527 -12.68 -38.91 26.68
N MET A 528 -13.39 -39.31 27.76
CA MET A 528 -14.77 -39.79 27.68
C MET A 528 -15.71 -38.66 28.04
N VAL A 529 -16.76 -38.46 27.26
CA VAL A 529 -17.78 -37.43 27.48
C VAL A 529 -19.15 -38.08 27.43
N ILE A 530 -19.98 -37.78 28.42
CA ILE A 530 -21.37 -38.23 28.48
C ILE A 530 -22.24 -37.12 27.91
N VAL A 531 -23.04 -37.46 26.89
CA VAL A 531 -24.11 -36.59 26.39
C VAL A 531 -25.36 -36.88 27.20
N GLU A 532 -25.91 -35.86 27.82
CA GLU A 532 -27.16 -35.94 28.56
C GLU A 532 -28.25 -35.13 27.87
N ALA A 533 -29.48 -35.60 27.89
CA ALA A 533 -30.61 -34.89 27.32
C ALA A 533 -31.74 -34.70 28.34
N THR A 534 -32.52 -33.61 28.13
CA THR A 534 -33.78 -33.38 28.84
C THR A 534 -34.81 -32.78 27.87
N ALA A 535 -36.09 -33.08 28.11
CA ALA A 535 -37.19 -32.50 27.36
C ALA A 535 -37.74 -31.17 28.00
N ASN A 536 -37.32 -30.84 29.22
CA ASN A 536 -37.84 -29.68 29.94
C ASN A 536 -36.71 -28.94 30.67
N LEU A 537 -36.43 -27.68 30.30
CA LEU A 537 -35.45 -26.85 30.96
C LEU A 537 -35.94 -26.18 32.25
N ALA A 538 -37.25 -26.03 32.42
CA ALA A 538 -37.80 -25.45 33.64
C ALA A 538 -37.69 -26.39 34.86
N HIS A 539 -37.80 -27.70 34.59
CA HIS A 539 -37.62 -28.76 35.59
C HIS A 539 -36.74 -29.86 34.97
N PRO A 540 -35.44 -29.64 34.83
CA PRO A 540 -34.61 -30.52 34.03
C PRO A 540 -34.33 -31.85 34.75
N SER A 541 -34.71 -32.94 34.08
CA SER A 541 -34.28 -34.31 34.42
C SER A 541 -33.29 -34.76 33.35
N TRP A 542 -32.00 -34.52 33.60
CA TRP A 542 -30.93 -34.88 32.67
C TRP A 542 -30.67 -36.39 32.73
N ALA A 543 -30.85 -37.07 31.59
CA ALA A 543 -30.56 -38.48 31.43
C ALA A 543 -29.43 -38.67 30.41
N PRO A 544 -28.47 -39.58 30.66
CA PRO A 544 -27.46 -39.92 29.69
C PRO A 544 -28.08 -40.58 28.46
N VAL A 545 -27.77 -40.09 27.28
CA VAL A 545 -28.23 -40.60 25.98
C VAL A 545 -27.10 -41.21 25.16
N ALA A 546 -25.85 -40.82 25.43
CA ALA A 546 -24.68 -41.42 24.81
C ALA A 546 -23.43 -41.20 25.69
N THR A 547 -22.46 -42.11 25.48
CA THR A 547 -21.10 -41.95 25.98
C THR A 547 -20.15 -41.98 24.79
N ASN A 548 -19.43 -40.90 24.58
CA ASN A 548 -18.53 -40.73 23.46
C ASN A 548 -17.06 -40.70 23.94
N THR A 549 -16.20 -41.50 23.33
CA THR A 549 -14.76 -41.40 23.51
C THR A 549 -14.20 -40.56 22.36
N LEU A 550 -13.49 -39.47 22.67
CA LEU A 550 -12.98 -38.55 21.68
C LEU A 550 -11.67 -39.05 21.07
N THR A 551 -11.76 -39.74 19.93
CA THR A 551 -10.57 -40.16 19.18
C THR A 551 -9.96 -38.96 18.44
N GLY A 552 -8.70 -38.64 18.71
CA GLY A 552 -8.07 -37.46 18.17
C GLY A 552 -8.67 -36.13 18.67
N GLY A 553 -9.41 -36.18 19.82
CA GLY A 553 -9.97 -34.97 20.45
C GLY A 553 -11.34 -34.55 19.93
N THR A 554 -11.98 -35.35 19.07
CA THR A 554 -13.33 -35.09 18.54
C THR A 554 -14.18 -36.36 18.50
N SER A 555 -15.50 -36.17 18.54
CA SER A 555 -16.47 -37.22 18.31
C SER A 555 -17.78 -36.61 17.82
N TYR A 556 -18.47 -37.29 16.89
CA TYR A 556 -19.81 -36.90 16.48
C TYR A 556 -20.87 -37.65 17.29
N PHE A 557 -21.83 -36.90 17.78
CA PHE A 557 -23.02 -37.42 18.43
C PHE A 557 -24.24 -37.22 17.54
N SER A 558 -25.10 -38.24 17.43
CA SER A 558 -26.40 -38.14 16.78
C SER A 558 -27.45 -38.82 17.67
N ASP A 559 -28.59 -38.16 17.84
CA ASP A 559 -29.70 -38.68 18.65
C ASP A 559 -30.80 -39.26 17.76
N PRO A 560 -30.91 -40.58 17.70
CA PRO A 560 -31.95 -41.26 16.91
C PRO A 560 -33.36 -40.97 17.42
N GLN A 561 -33.54 -40.59 18.69
CA GLN A 561 -34.84 -40.26 19.28
C GLN A 561 -35.17 -38.76 19.24
N SER A 562 -34.37 -37.94 18.57
CA SER A 562 -34.57 -36.49 18.56
C SER A 562 -35.92 -36.05 17.98
N THR A 563 -36.48 -36.81 17.04
CA THR A 563 -37.77 -36.55 16.42
C THR A 563 -38.98 -37.05 17.24
N GLU A 564 -38.75 -37.87 18.26
CA GLU A 564 -39.83 -38.38 19.14
C GLU A 564 -40.24 -37.36 20.22
N HIS A 565 -39.47 -36.25 20.34
CA HIS A 565 -39.70 -35.22 21.36
C HIS A 565 -39.96 -33.86 20.70
N PRO A 566 -41.00 -33.10 21.13
CA PRO A 566 -41.32 -31.78 20.60
C PRO A 566 -40.24 -30.74 20.92
N ALA A 567 -39.46 -30.96 21.99
CA ALA A 567 -38.27 -30.21 22.37
C ALA A 567 -37.30 -31.14 23.08
N ARG A 568 -36.02 -31.00 22.77
CA ARG A 568 -34.95 -31.76 23.41
C ARG A 568 -33.69 -30.89 23.53
N PHE A 569 -33.13 -30.86 24.75
CA PHE A 569 -31.95 -30.04 25.09
C PHE A 569 -30.82 -30.96 25.49
N TYR A 570 -29.59 -30.58 25.15
CA TYR A 570 -28.41 -31.41 25.39
C TYR A 570 -27.38 -30.66 26.21
N ARG A 571 -26.63 -31.39 27.04
CA ARG A 571 -25.42 -30.91 27.70
C ARG A 571 -24.34 -31.98 27.69
N LEU A 572 -23.11 -31.55 27.91
CA LEU A 572 -21.98 -32.46 28.10
C LEU A 572 -21.62 -32.55 29.59
N ARG A 573 -21.32 -33.77 30.02
CA ARG A 573 -20.81 -34.05 31.33
C ARG A 573 -19.53 -34.88 31.22
N VAL A 574 -18.54 -34.54 32.00
CA VAL A 574 -17.33 -35.35 32.21
C VAL A 574 -17.66 -36.41 33.22
N PRO A 575 -17.24 -37.69 33.05
CA PRO A 575 -17.48 -38.81 33.97
C PRO A 575 -17.03 -38.56 35.39
#